data_f51c3608c9d1613008a923df68c06710
#
_entry.id   f51c3608c9d1613008a923df68c06710
#
_cell.length_a   1.000
_cell.length_b   1.000
_cell.length_c   1.000
_cell.angle_alpha   90.00
_cell.angle_beta   90.00
_cell.angle_gamma   90.00
#
_symmetry.space_group_name_H-M   'P 1'
#
loop_
_entity.id
_entity.type
_entity.pdbx_description
1 polymer ?
#
loop_
_entity_poly.entity_id
_entity_poly.type
_entity_poly.pdbx_seq_one_letter_code
_entity_poly.pdbx_strand_id
1 'polypeptide(L)'
;MTDTLRVTLVQHDTVWHDPAANRERLAAALAAEASAASASALAAGAWTDLIVLPETFTSGFSNDALARAEGMDGPTVAWMRAQAAAHDAVVTGSVQLRVGDAVFNRLLWVTPDGAVAHYDKRHLFRMSGEHERYAAGRERLVVTWRGWRVLPLVCYDLRFPVFSRNRVRSGTVDAPGEPALEYDLLVYVANWPVARQTAWRTLLRARAIENLAYAVGVNRTGVDGNGLVFAGGSAACDFLGETVVELPEGIGAATVTLDRGALATHRERFPAYRDADGFTLEA
;
A
#
# COMPACT_ATOMS: atom_id res chain seq x y z
N MET A 1 0.95 16.04 -17.56
CA MET A 1 0.97 14.97 -16.52
C MET A 1 1.97 15.43 -15.49
N THR A 2 1.66 15.32 -14.20
CA THR A 2 2.60 15.71 -13.14
C THR A 2 3.69 14.64 -13.04
N ASP A 3 4.97 15.05 -13.14
CA ASP A 3 6.11 14.13 -13.03
C ASP A 3 6.37 13.68 -11.58
N THR A 4 5.60 14.21 -10.64
CA THR A 4 5.72 13.88 -9.21
C THR A 4 4.43 13.29 -8.64
N LEU A 5 4.56 12.43 -7.62
CA LEU A 5 3.47 11.87 -6.83
C LEU A 5 3.77 12.07 -5.34
N ARG A 6 2.87 12.74 -4.63
CA ARG A 6 2.95 12.87 -3.17
C ARG A 6 2.23 11.70 -2.52
N VAL A 7 2.95 10.95 -1.72
CA VAL A 7 2.45 9.76 -1.02
C VAL A 7 2.53 9.99 0.48
N THR A 8 1.40 9.89 1.17
CA THR A 8 1.33 9.98 2.63
C THR A 8 1.25 8.58 3.23
N LEU A 9 2.25 8.24 4.02
CA LEU A 9 2.31 7.02 4.82
C LEU A 9 1.66 7.29 6.16
N VAL A 10 0.66 6.51 6.55
CA VAL A 10 -0.03 6.67 7.84
C VAL A 10 0.24 5.46 8.72
N GLN A 11 1.14 5.63 9.70
CA GLN A 11 1.48 4.62 10.71
C GLN A 11 0.55 4.76 11.90
N HIS A 12 -0.32 3.79 12.11
CA HIS A 12 -1.42 3.87 13.07
C HIS A 12 -1.38 2.72 14.09
N ASP A 13 -1.75 3.02 15.33
CA ASP A 13 -2.03 2.00 16.34
C ASP A 13 -3.52 1.64 16.28
N THR A 14 -3.79 0.48 15.68
CA THR A 14 -5.16 0.01 15.44
C THR A 14 -5.81 -0.44 16.74
N VAL A 15 -6.92 0.18 17.11
CA VAL A 15 -7.80 -0.28 18.19
C VAL A 15 -8.35 -1.65 17.81
N TRP A 16 -8.09 -2.63 18.66
CA TRP A 16 -8.43 -4.02 18.37
C TRP A 16 -9.94 -4.23 18.26
N HIS A 17 -10.39 -4.74 17.11
CA HIS A 17 -11.79 -5.06 16.81
C HIS A 17 -12.79 -3.90 16.92
N ASP A 18 -12.32 -2.64 16.81
CA ASP A 18 -13.20 -1.46 16.85
C ASP A 18 -13.07 -0.63 15.54
N PRO A 19 -13.80 -1.01 14.48
CA PRO A 19 -13.75 -0.29 13.21
C PRO A 19 -14.21 1.17 13.31
N ALA A 20 -15.15 1.49 14.19
CA ALA A 20 -15.66 2.85 14.36
C ALA A 20 -14.59 3.76 14.94
N ALA A 21 -13.97 3.35 16.06
CA ALA A 21 -12.89 4.11 16.70
C ALA A 21 -11.68 4.28 15.76
N ASN A 22 -11.35 3.27 14.97
CA ASN A 22 -10.25 3.36 14.01
C ASN A 22 -10.53 4.35 12.89
N ARG A 23 -11.74 4.35 12.32
CA ARG A 23 -12.13 5.34 11.29
C ARG A 23 -12.11 6.76 11.85
N GLU A 24 -12.60 6.98 13.09
CA GLU A 24 -12.57 8.29 13.73
C GLU A 24 -11.15 8.79 13.97
N ARG A 25 -10.27 7.96 14.56
CA ARG A 25 -8.86 8.31 14.79
C ARG A 25 -8.11 8.62 13.51
N LEU A 26 -8.32 7.82 12.47
CA LEU A 26 -7.69 8.04 11.18
C LEU A 26 -8.21 9.32 10.50
N ALA A 27 -9.51 9.60 10.56
CA ALA A 27 -10.05 10.86 10.04
C ALA A 27 -9.44 12.09 10.75
N ALA A 28 -9.32 12.02 12.07
CA ALA A 28 -8.68 13.09 12.85
C ALA A 28 -7.19 13.27 12.48
N ALA A 29 -6.44 12.17 12.32
CA ALA A 29 -5.05 12.21 11.91
C ALA A 29 -4.88 12.81 10.50
N LEU A 30 -5.69 12.40 9.53
CA LEU A 30 -5.66 12.94 8.16
C LEU A 30 -6.02 14.42 8.11
N ALA A 31 -7.00 14.87 8.91
CA ALA A 31 -7.36 16.28 9.00
C ALA A 31 -6.21 17.11 9.62
N ALA A 32 -5.49 16.57 10.62
CA ALA A 32 -4.34 17.23 11.22
C ALA A 32 -3.19 17.38 10.22
N GLU A 33 -2.87 16.32 9.44
CA GLU A 33 -1.86 16.36 8.39
C GLU A 33 -2.19 17.39 7.30
N ALA A 34 -3.45 17.41 6.84
CA ALA A 34 -3.91 18.37 5.84
C ALA A 34 -3.79 19.82 6.36
N SER A 35 -4.13 20.04 7.63
CA SER A 35 -4.00 21.35 8.27
C SER A 35 -2.54 21.80 8.40
N ALA A 36 -1.66 20.89 8.84
CA ALA A 36 -0.22 21.17 8.96
C ALA A 36 0.40 21.50 7.59
N ALA A 37 0.05 20.74 6.57
CA ALA A 37 0.50 20.99 5.20
C ALA A 37 0.02 22.35 4.67
N SER A 38 -1.23 22.71 4.93
CA SER A 38 -1.80 24.01 4.52
C SER A 38 -1.16 25.21 5.24
N ALA A 39 -0.70 25.02 6.47
CA ALA A 39 0.03 26.03 7.22
C ALA A 39 1.49 26.21 6.72
N SER A 40 2.02 25.24 6.00
CA SER A 40 3.35 25.31 5.39
C SER A 40 3.28 26.17 4.13
N ALA A 41 4.11 27.22 4.01
CA ALA A 41 4.19 28.11 2.85
C ALA A 41 4.57 27.42 1.51
N LEU A 42 4.76 26.10 1.52
CA LEU A 42 5.10 25.25 0.37
C LEU A 42 3.87 24.67 -0.35
N ALA A 43 2.65 24.88 0.18
CA ALA A 43 1.44 24.25 -0.32
C ALA A 43 0.73 25.06 -1.40
N ALA A 44 1.29 25.09 -2.59
CA ALA A 44 0.50 25.37 -3.80
C ALA A 44 -0.09 24.05 -4.31
N GLY A 45 -1.35 23.76 -3.97
CA GLY A 45 -2.06 22.54 -4.44
C GLY A 45 -2.47 21.57 -3.33
N ALA A 46 -2.97 20.40 -3.71
CA ALA A 46 -3.34 19.34 -2.77
C ALA A 46 -2.14 18.90 -1.94
N TRP A 47 -2.34 18.59 -0.65
CA TRP A 47 -1.25 18.22 0.26
C TRP A 47 -0.70 16.80 0.00
N THR A 48 -1.50 15.94 -0.61
CA THR A 48 -1.15 14.56 -0.97
C THR A 48 -1.89 14.11 -2.22
N ASP A 49 -1.39 13.09 -2.89
CA ASP A 49 -2.02 12.47 -4.05
C ASP A 49 -2.48 11.04 -3.75
N LEU A 50 -1.84 10.39 -2.76
CA LEU A 50 -2.11 9.02 -2.34
C LEU A 50 -1.91 8.88 -0.83
N ILE A 51 -2.95 8.45 -0.13
CA ILE A 51 -2.94 8.15 1.30
C ILE A 51 -2.90 6.63 1.47
N VAL A 52 -1.87 6.13 2.16
CA VAL A 52 -1.66 4.70 2.40
C VAL A 52 -1.87 4.39 3.88
N LEU A 53 -2.88 3.55 4.15
CA LEU A 53 -3.25 3.05 5.48
C LEU A 53 -2.72 1.62 5.66
N PRO A 54 -2.55 1.11 6.89
CA PRO A 54 -2.05 -0.24 7.15
C PRO A 54 -2.97 -1.36 6.63
N GLU A 55 -2.50 -2.60 6.75
CA GLU A 55 -3.32 -3.81 6.59
C GLU A 55 -4.40 -3.88 7.67
N THR A 56 -5.61 -4.30 7.30
CA THR A 56 -6.78 -4.45 8.20
C THR A 56 -6.93 -3.28 9.18
N PHE A 57 -6.75 -2.06 8.66
CA PHE A 57 -6.59 -0.83 9.44
C PHE A 57 -7.79 -0.52 10.35
N THR A 58 -8.95 -1.14 10.10
CA THR A 58 -10.16 -0.94 10.91
C THR A 58 -10.31 -1.93 12.07
N SER A 59 -9.67 -3.11 12.00
CA SER A 59 -9.92 -4.19 12.97
C SER A 59 -8.67 -4.75 13.63
N GLY A 60 -7.51 -4.53 13.03
CA GLY A 60 -6.30 -5.31 13.26
C GLY A 60 -6.37 -6.68 12.57
N PHE A 61 -5.23 -7.33 12.43
CA PHE A 61 -5.14 -8.65 11.81
C PHE A 61 -5.61 -9.74 12.78
N SER A 62 -6.82 -10.26 12.56
CA SER A 62 -7.45 -11.23 13.45
C SER A 62 -8.34 -12.20 12.69
N ASN A 63 -8.22 -13.48 13.03
CA ASN A 63 -9.15 -14.52 12.57
C ASN A 63 -10.51 -14.46 13.28
N ASP A 64 -10.59 -13.83 14.46
CA ASP A 64 -11.83 -13.75 15.26
C ASP A 64 -12.75 -12.62 14.79
N ALA A 65 -12.20 -11.64 14.04
CA ALA A 65 -12.98 -10.53 13.49
C ALA A 65 -13.84 -10.91 12.26
N LEU A 66 -13.71 -12.13 11.74
CA LEU A 66 -14.43 -12.56 10.52
C LEU A 66 -15.95 -12.46 10.60
N ALA A 67 -16.51 -12.70 11.79
CA ALA A 67 -17.95 -12.54 12.02
C ALA A 67 -18.42 -11.09 11.83
N ARG A 68 -17.51 -10.11 11.94
CA ARG A 68 -17.76 -8.67 11.81
C ARG A 68 -17.28 -8.10 10.47
N ALA A 69 -16.84 -8.98 9.54
CA ALA A 69 -16.40 -8.55 8.22
C ALA A 69 -17.54 -7.82 7.50
N GLU A 70 -17.24 -6.60 7.06
CA GLU A 70 -18.18 -5.75 6.32
C GLU A 70 -18.34 -6.22 4.86
N GLY A 71 -19.40 -5.77 4.18
CA GLY A 71 -19.53 -5.88 2.72
C GLY A 71 -18.89 -4.70 1.99
N MET A 72 -18.89 -4.74 0.66
CA MET A 72 -18.40 -3.65 -0.19
C MET A 72 -19.25 -2.38 -0.11
N ASP A 73 -20.44 -2.47 0.44
CA ASP A 73 -21.40 -1.38 0.74
C ASP A 73 -21.32 -0.94 2.22
N GLY A 74 -20.38 -1.49 2.96
CA GLY A 74 -20.23 -1.27 4.40
C GLY A 74 -19.68 0.12 4.76
N PRO A 75 -19.74 0.45 6.07
CA PRO A 75 -19.36 1.77 6.58
C PRO A 75 -17.87 2.11 6.35
N THR A 76 -16.97 1.12 6.27
CA THR A 76 -15.55 1.39 5.98
C THR A 76 -15.34 1.84 4.54
N VAL A 77 -15.98 1.21 3.57
CA VAL A 77 -15.91 1.64 2.16
C VAL A 77 -16.51 3.04 1.98
N ALA A 78 -17.64 3.30 2.64
CA ALA A 78 -18.26 4.63 2.65
C ALA A 78 -17.31 5.70 3.24
N TRP A 79 -16.65 5.38 4.35
CA TRP A 79 -15.66 6.24 4.99
C TRP A 79 -14.46 6.51 4.07
N MET A 80 -13.90 5.48 3.41
CA MET A 80 -12.79 5.66 2.47
C MET A 80 -13.16 6.58 1.31
N ARG A 81 -14.37 6.45 0.76
CA ARG A 81 -14.89 7.36 -0.28
C ARG A 81 -14.97 8.80 0.23
N ALA A 82 -15.47 8.99 1.44
CA ALA A 82 -15.54 10.32 2.05
C ALA A 82 -14.15 10.94 2.26
N GLN A 83 -13.16 10.15 2.73
CA GLN A 83 -11.80 10.65 2.88
C GLN A 83 -11.14 10.95 1.53
N ALA A 84 -11.32 10.08 0.52
CA ALA A 84 -10.77 10.29 -0.81
C ALA A 84 -11.30 11.59 -1.44
N ALA A 85 -12.60 11.84 -1.34
CA ALA A 85 -13.22 13.08 -1.81
C ALA A 85 -12.74 14.31 -1.03
N ALA A 86 -12.67 14.22 0.31
CA ALA A 86 -12.28 15.33 1.17
C ALA A 86 -10.82 15.80 0.94
N HIS A 87 -9.94 14.88 0.58
CA HIS A 87 -8.51 15.17 0.38
C HIS A 87 -8.09 15.28 -1.09
N ASP A 88 -9.01 15.11 -2.04
CA ASP A 88 -8.72 15.00 -3.50
C ASP A 88 -7.55 14.03 -3.78
N ALA A 89 -7.53 12.90 -3.06
CA ALA A 89 -6.46 11.91 -3.09
C ALA A 89 -7.03 10.49 -3.08
N VAL A 90 -6.28 9.56 -3.64
CA VAL A 90 -6.60 8.13 -3.44
C VAL A 90 -6.39 7.77 -1.98
N VAL A 91 -7.32 6.98 -1.42
CA VAL A 91 -7.15 6.31 -0.13
C VAL A 91 -7.02 4.81 -0.36
N THR A 92 -5.93 4.21 0.13
CA THR A 92 -5.69 2.77 0.02
C THR A 92 -5.30 2.16 1.36
N GLY A 93 -5.69 0.92 1.58
CA GLY A 93 -5.43 0.12 2.78
C GLY A 93 -6.24 -1.16 2.69
N SER A 94 -5.94 -2.19 3.51
CA SER A 94 -6.74 -3.40 3.45
C SER A 94 -7.77 -3.50 4.58
N VAL A 95 -8.83 -4.23 4.30
CA VAL A 95 -9.97 -4.45 5.19
C VAL A 95 -10.38 -5.92 5.11
N GLN A 96 -10.93 -6.45 6.18
CA GLN A 96 -11.60 -7.75 6.17
C GLN A 96 -12.99 -7.59 5.53
N LEU A 97 -13.15 -8.04 4.30
CA LEU A 97 -14.39 -7.88 3.55
C LEU A 97 -15.02 -9.22 3.19
N ARG A 98 -16.34 -9.29 3.33
CA ARG A 98 -17.18 -10.42 2.96
C ARG A 98 -17.73 -10.24 1.56
N VAL A 99 -17.58 -11.29 0.75
CA VAL A 99 -18.18 -11.39 -0.58
C VAL A 99 -18.83 -12.76 -0.69
N GLY A 100 -20.15 -12.79 -0.74
CA GLY A 100 -20.89 -14.06 -0.59
C GLY A 100 -20.56 -14.73 0.74
N ASP A 101 -20.19 -16.01 0.68
CA ASP A 101 -19.81 -16.80 1.86
C ASP A 101 -18.34 -16.67 2.25
N ALA A 102 -17.52 -16.03 1.41
CA ALA A 102 -16.09 -15.89 1.63
C ALA A 102 -15.73 -14.56 2.28
N VAL A 103 -14.64 -14.57 3.07
CA VAL A 103 -14.02 -13.35 3.61
C VAL A 103 -12.62 -13.23 3.02
N PHE A 104 -12.27 -12.02 2.61
CA PHE A 104 -10.98 -11.67 2.03
C PHE A 104 -10.26 -10.64 2.90
N ASN A 105 -8.95 -10.71 2.95
CA ASN A 105 -8.09 -9.59 3.30
C ASN A 105 -7.95 -8.76 2.03
N ARG A 106 -8.87 -7.80 1.84
CA ARG A 106 -9.04 -7.04 0.59
C ARG A 106 -8.43 -5.65 0.74
N LEU A 107 -7.43 -5.37 -0.05
CA LEU A 107 -6.94 -4.02 -0.24
C LEU A 107 -7.90 -3.27 -1.16
N LEU A 108 -8.29 -2.08 -0.74
CA LEU A 108 -9.13 -1.17 -1.51
C LEU A 108 -8.30 -0.02 -2.06
N TRP A 109 -8.58 0.37 -3.27
CA TRP A 109 -8.06 1.55 -3.94
C TRP A 109 -9.24 2.45 -4.28
N VAL A 110 -9.41 3.53 -3.51
CA VAL A 110 -10.59 4.38 -3.59
C VAL A 110 -10.18 5.75 -4.11
N THR A 111 -10.70 6.14 -5.28
CA THR A 111 -10.40 7.42 -5.92
C THR A 111 -11.34 8.54 -5.46
N PRO A 112 -10.98 9.82 -5.62
CA PRO A 112 -11.79 10.97 -5.18
C PRO A 112 -13.21 11.00 -5.75
N ASP A 113 -13.43 10.47 -6.95
CA ASP A 113 -14.75 10.33 -7.58
C ASP A 113 -15.59 9.17 -7.01
N GLY A 114 -15.05 8.46 -6.02
CA GLY A 114 -15.70 7.36 -5.32
C GLY A 114 -15.61 6.00 -6.04
N ALA A 115 -14.88 5.89 -7.15
CA ALA A 115 -14.60 4.60 -7.77
C ALA A 115 -13.72 3.73 -6.87
N VAL A 116 -13.95 2.41 -6.90
CA VAL A 116 -13.24 1.44 -6.04
C VAL A 116 -12.69 0.31 -6.91
N ALA A 117 -11.36 0.19 -6.93
CA ALA A 117 -10.69 -1.02 -7.36
C ALA A 117 -10.23 -1.81 -6.13
N HIS A 118 -9.97 -3.11 -6.28
CA HIS A 118 -9.56 -3.93 -5.16
C HIS A 118 -8.54 -5.01 -5.55
N TYR A 119 -7.74 -5.40 -4.56
CA TYR A 119 -6.84 -6.54 -4.62
C TYR A 119 -7.10 -7.46 -3.41
N ASP A 120 -7.37 -8.73 -3.67
CA ASP A 120 -7.49 -9.74 -2.64
C ASP A 120 -6.11 -10.36 -2.37
N LYS A 121 -5.69 -10.35 -1.11
CA LYS A 121 -4.38 -10.87 -0.71
C LYS A 121 -4.15 -12.28 -1.26
N ARG A 122 -3.07 -12.43 -2.03
CA ARG A 122 -2.70 -13.71 -2.67
C ARG A 122 -2.10 -14.68 -1.67
N HIS A 123 -1.12 -14.22 -0.89
CA HIS A 123 -0.36 -15.07 0.02
C HIS A 123 -0.89 -14.93 1.43
N LEU A 124 -1.73 -15.88 1.84
CA LEU A 124 -2.30 -15.92 3.18
C LEU A 124 -1.26 -16.46 4.16
N PHE A 125 -1.15 -15.82 5.33
CA PHE A 125 -0.15 -16.13 6.35
C PHE A 125 -0.49 -17.42 7.11
N ARG A 126 0.09 -18.54 6.66
CA ARG A 126 -0.21 -19.89 7.18
C ARG A 126 0.12 -20.03 8.68
N MET A 127 1.16 -19.37 9.17
CA MET A 127 1.52 -19.49 10.60
C MET A 127 0.45 -18.97 11.56
N SER A 128 -0.43 -18.05 11.09
CA SER A 128 -1.57 -17.58 11.87
C SER A 128 -2.88 -18.31 11.54
N GLY A 129 -2.87 -19.29 10.64
CA GLY A 129 -4.10 -19.95 10.18
C GLY A 129 -4.96 -19.07 9.24
N GLU A 130 -4.43 -17.97 8.68
CA GLU A 130 -5.18 -17.09 7.78
C GLU A 130 -5.78 -17.87 6.60
N HIS A 131 -5.03 -18.82 6.03
CA HIS A 131 -5.43 -19.67 4.90
C HIS A 131 -6.59 -20.63 5.19
N GLU A 132 -6.92 -20.84 6.44
CA GLU A 132 -8.07 -21.67 6.87
C GLU A 132 -9.36 -20.84 7.00
N ARG A 133 -9.23 -19.52 7.05
CA ARG A 133 -10.31 -18.59 7.39
C ARG A 133 -10.64 -17.61 6.27
N TYR A 134 -9.64 -17.22 5.47
CA TYR A 134 -9.78 -16.27 4.38
C TYR A 134 -9.63 -16.96 3.04
N ALA A 135 -10.35 -16.46 2.04
CA ALA A 135 -10.13 -16.84 0.66
C ALA A 135 -8.93 -16.06 0.08
N ALA A 136 -8.09 -16.74 -0.68
CA ALA A 136 -6.96 -16.13 -1.37
C ALA A 136 -7.39 -15.49 -2.68
N GLY A 137 -6.82 -14.33 -3.01
CA GLY A 137 -6.88 -13.74 -4.33
C GLY A 137 -6.01 -14.49 -5.34
N ARG A 138 -6.23 -14.23 -6.63
CA ARG A 138 -5.47 -14.85 -7.72
C ARG A 138 -4.82 -13.83 -8.63
N GLU A 139 -5.43 -12.68 -8.80
CA GLU A 139 -5.06 -11.68 -9.78
C GLU A 139 -4.25 -10.54 -9.15
N ARG A 140 -3.36 -9.97 -9.96
CA ARG A 140 -2.66 -8.74 -9.61
C ARG A 140 -3.53 -7.56 -10.02
N LEU A 141 -3.50 -6.51 -9.22
CA LEU A 141 -4.10 -5.23 -9.54
C LEU A 141 -3.01 -4.22 -9.87
N VAL A 142 -2.96 -3.73 -11.10
CA VAL A 142 -2.17 -2.54 -11.44
C VAL A 142 -3.12 -1.42 -11.76
N VAL A 143 -3.04 -0.33 -11.01
CA VAL A 143 -3.87 0.85 -11.18
C VAL A 143 -3.05 2.02 -11.72
N THR A 144 -3.71 2.91 -12.45
CA THR A 144 -3.09 4.16 -12.91
C THR A 144 -3.71 5.35 -12.16
N TRP A 145 -2.84 6.17 -11.55
CA TRP A 145 -3.26 7.38 -10.87
C TRP A 145 -2.30 8.53 -11.18
N ARG A 146 -2.83 9.66 -11.66
CA ARG A 146 -2.05 10.84 -12.06
C ARG A 146 -0.83 10.52 -12.95
N GLY A 147 -0.96 9.50 -13.80
CA GLY A 147 0.09 9.05 -14.72
C GLY A 147 1.07 8.02 -14.13
N TRP A 148 1.00 7.71 -12.82
CA TRP A 148 1.78 6.68 -12.16
C TRP A 148 1.06 5.34 -12.21
N ARG A 149 1.77 4.27 -12.48
CA ARG A 149 1.29 2.90 -12.41
C ARG A 149 1.68 2.31 -11.06
N VAL A 150 0.71 1.83 -10.31
CA VAL A 150 0.91 1.36 -8.94
C VAL A 150 0.46 -0.08 -8.80
N LEU A 151 1.28 -0.93 -8.20
CA LEU A 151 0.96 -2.29 -7.78
C LEU A 151 0.79 -2.32 -6.26
N PRO A 152 -0.45 -2.32 -5.73
CA PRO A 152 -0.70 -2.46 -4.31
C PRO A 152 -0.76 -3.94 -3.90
N LEU A 153 -0.11 -4.27 -2.78
CA LEU A 153 0.03 -5.61 -2.22
C LEU A 153 -0.16 -5.60 -0.69
N VAL A 154 -0.34 -6.78 -0.10
CA VAL A 154 -0.65 -6.91 1.33
C VAL A 154 0.39 -7.78 2.06
N CYS A 155 1.11 -7.17 2.98
CA CYS A 155 1.89 -7.76 4.06
C CYS A 155 2.75 -8.97 3.62
N TYR A 156 2.26 -10.18 3.79
CA TYR A 156 2.97 -11.42 3.51
C TYR A 156 3.39 -11.56 2.03
N ASP A 157 2.69 -10.87 1.09
CA ASP A 157 3.07 -10.79 -0.32
C ASP A 157 4.50 -10.26 -0.51
N LEU A 158 5.01 -9.45 0.42
CA LEU A 158 6.37 -8.93 0.42
C LEU A 158 7.43 -10.05 0.39
N ARG A 159 7.12 -11.25 0.85
CA ARG A 159 8.05 -12.39 0.84
C ARG A 159 8.13 -13.12 -0.50
N PHE A 160 7.28 -12.79 -1.45
CA PHE A 160 7.13 -13.54 -2.70
C PHE A 160 7.53 -12.68 -3.91
N PRO A 161 8.83 -12.63 -4.26
CA PRO A 161 9.37 -11.75 -5.31
C PRO A 161 8.76 -12.05 -6.68
N VAL A 162 8.48 -13.30 -6.99
CA VAL A 162 7.92 -13.70 -8.29
C VAL A 162 6.57 -13.05 -8.54
N PHE A 163 5.71 -12.97 -7.50
CA PHE A 163 4.39 -12.35 -7.62
C PHE A 163 4.47 -10.83 -7.80
N SER A 164 5.43 -10.17 -7.17
CA SER A 164 5.64 -8.73 -7.29
C SER A 164 6.56 -8.30 -8.43
N ARG A 165 7.10 -9.26 -9.22
CA ARG A 165 8.04 -8.94 -10.28
C ARG A 165 7.44 -7.96 -11.29
N ASN A 166 8.21 -6.88 -11.57
CA ASN A 166 7.87 -5.90 -12.59
C ASN A 166 8.17 -6.50 -13.99
N ARG A 167 7.12 -6.79 -14.73
CA ARG A 167 7.23 -7.46 -16.03
C ARG A 167 7.22 -6.44 -17.16
N VAL A 168 7.87 -6.80 -18.25
CA VAL A 168 7.76 -6.06 -19.50
C VAL A 168 6.35 -6.26 -20.08
N ARG A 169 5.66 -5.18 -20.39
CA ARG A 169 4.32 -5.21 -21.01
C ARG A 169 4.44 -5.65 -22.46
N SER A 170 3.74 -6.72 -22.83
CA SER A 170 3.69 -7.20 -24.20
C SER A 170 2.80 -6.28 -25.06
N GLY A 171 3.32 -5.80 -26.19
CA GLY A 171 2.51 -5.16 -27.25
C GLY A 171 2.16 -3.70 -27.08
N THR A 172 2.64 -2.99 -26.06
CA THR A 172 2.51 -1.53 -25.94
C THR A 172 3.87 -0.88 -26.00
N VAL A 173 4.13 -0.17 -27.08
CA VAL A 173 5.17 0.87 -27.08
C VAL A 173 4.48 2.07 -26.42
N ASP A 174 4.66 2.25 -25.12
CA ASP A 174 4.41 3.56 -24.51
C ASP A 174 5.29 4.57 -25.25
N ALA A 175 5.09 5.86 -25.11
CA ALA A 175 5.78 6.88 -25.88
C ALA A 175 7.28 6.60 -26.05
N PRO A 176 7.91 6.98 -27.17
CA PRO A 176 9.34 6.70 -27.39
C PRO A 176 10.20 7.14 -26.20
N GLY A 177 10.89 6.18 -25.56
CA GLY A 177 11.74 6.41 -24.39
C GLY A 177 11.15 5.96 -23.04
N GLU A 178 9.87 5.54 -22.96
CA GLU A 178 9.34 4.94 -21.71
C GLU A 178 9.59 3.44 -21.65
N PRO A 179 10.16 2.93 -20.54
CA PRO A 179 10.29 1.48 -20.35
C PRO A 179 8.91 0.84 -20.24
N ALA A 180 8.71 -0.20 -21.00
CA ALA A 180 7.46 -0.98 -21.07
C ALA A 180 7.21 -1.84 -19.80
N LEU A 181 7.54 -1.34 -18.60
CA LEU A 181 7.32 -2.04 -17.34
C LEU A 181 5.88 -1.86 -16.83
N GLU A 182 5.37 -2.81 -16.07
CA GLU A 182 3.97 -2.81 -15.63
C GLU A 182 3.66 -1.71 -14.62
N TYR A 183 4.61 -1.35 -13.74
CA TYR A 183 4.39 -0.35 -12.70
C TYR A 183 5.64 0.50 -12.38
N ASP A 184 5.40 1.61 -11.71
CA ASP A 184 6.40 2.59 -11.29
C ASP A 184 6.56 2.61 -9.77
N LEU A 185 5.52 2.18 -9.03
CA LEU A 185 5.45 2.17 -7.58
C LEU A 185 4.85 0.86 -7.06
N LEU A 186 5.52 0.25 -6.09
CA LEU A 186 4.99 -0.81 -5.24
C LEU A 186 4.46 -0.21 -3.93
N VAL A 187 3.27 -0.63 -3.52
CA VAL A 187 2.71 -0.28 -2.20
C VAL A 187 2.45 -1.55 -1.42
N TYR A 188 2.98 -1.64 -0.20
CA TYR A 188 2.71 -2.72 0.75
C TYR A 188 2.05 -2.18 2.01
N VAL A 189 0.87 -2.71 2.36
CA VAL A 189 0.19 -2.41 3.62
C VAL A 189 0.32 -3.61 4.55
N ALA A 190 0.65 -3.42 5.85
CA ALA A 190 1.04 -4.52 6.71
C ALA A 190 0.60 -4.41 8.18
N ASN A 191 0.45 -5.60 8.81
CA ASN A 191 0.60 -5.87 10.23
C ASN A 191 1.85 -6.76 10.40
N TRP A 192 3.03 -6.15 10.36
CA TRP A 192 4.31 -6.85 10.40
C TRP A 192 4.98 -6.71 11.78
N PRO A 193 5.05 -7.80 12.59
CA PRO A 193 5.49 -7.71 13.97
C PRO A 193 6.99 -7.43 14.11
N VAL A 194 7.37 -6.82 15.22
CA VAL A 194 8.74 -6.42 15.55
C VAL A 194 9.73 -7.58 15.46
N ALA A 195 9.33 -8.79 15.83
CA ALA A 195 10.17 -9.99 15.75
C ALA A 195 10.68 -10.32 14.33
N ARG A 196 10.09 -9.72 13.30
CA ARG A 196 10.47 -9.89 11.89
C ARG A 196 10.83 -8.57 11.20
N GLN A 197 11.13 -7.52 11.97
CA GLN A 197 11.39 -6.16 11.46
C GLN A 197 12.56 -6.11 10.47
N THR A 198 13.63 -6.86 10.70
CA THR A 198 14.75 -6.95 9.75
C THR A 198 14.29 -7.42 8.37
N ALA A 199 13.43 -8.44 8.32
CA ALA A 199 12.90 -8.92 7.06
C ALA A 199 12.01 -7.86 6.36
N TRP A 200 11.21 -7.10 7.10
CA TRP A 200 10.40 -6.00 6.58
C TRP A 200 11.26 -4.97 5.86
N ARG A 201 12.25 -4.41 6.56
CA ARG A 201 13.15 -3.38 6.03
C ARG A 201 13.98 -3.88 4.84
N THR A 202 14.54 -5.08 4.96
CA THR A 202 15.39 -5.66 3.90
C THR A 202 14.60 -5.96 2.64
N LEU A 203 13.44 -6.59 2.78
CA LEU A 203 12.63 -6.99 1.63
C LEU A 203 11.99 -5.80 0.93
N LEU A 204 11.58 -4.76 1.65
CA LEU A 204 11.04 -3.55 1.03
C LEU A 204 12.06 -2.90 0.09
N ARG A 205 13.30 -2.74 0.54
CA ARG A 205 14.42 -2.24 -0.28
C ARG A 205 14.71 -3.16 -1.46
N ALA A 206 14.75 -4.47 -1.22
CA ALA A 206 14.99 -5.44 -2.29
C ALA A 206 13.93 -5.35 -3.38
N ARG A 207 12.65 -5.17 -3.01
CA ARG A 207 11.56 -4.99 -3.99
C ARG A 207 11.73 -3.73 -4.84
N ALA A 208 12.22 -2.64 -4.26
CA ALA A 208 12.51 -1.42 -5.02
C ALA A 208 13.63 -1.66 -6.04
N ILE A 209 14.76 -2.21 -5.58
CA ILE A 209 15.97 -2.43 -6.39
C ILE A 209 15.69 -3.39 -7.56
N GLU A 210 15.20 -4.60 -7.28
CA GLU A 210 15.04 -5.65 -8.28
C GLU A 210 13.97 -5.36 -9.33
N ASN A 211 13.04 -4.45 -9.01
CA ASN A 211 11.93 -4.07 -9.89
C ASN A 211 12.12 -2.72 -10.55
N LEU A 212 13.25 -2.03 -10.30
CA LEU A 212 13.53 -0.69 -10.81
C LEU A 212 12.33 0.24 -10.61
N ALA A 213 11.82 0.29 -9.38
CA ALA A 213 10.58 1.00 -9.02
C ALA A 213 10.72 1.61 -7.61
N TYR A 214 9.91 2.60 -7.30
CA TYR A 214 9.74 3.01 -5.91
C TYR A 214 9.01 1.92 -5.14
N ALA A 215 9.30 1.80 -3.83
CA ALA A 215 8.55 0.93 -2.92
C ALA A 215 8.14 1.70 -1.67
N VAL A 216 6.85 1.67 -1.37
CA VAL A 216 6.26 2.22 -0.15
C VAL A 216 5.70 1.08 0.68
N GLY A 217 6.10 1.01 1.93
CA GLY A 217 5.58 0.06 2.90
C GLY A 217 4.97 0.79 4.09
N VAL A 218 3.68 0.53 4.39
CA VAL A 218 3.01 1.08 5.56
C VAL A 218 2.65 -0.04 6.51
N ASN A 219 3.20 0.05 7.72
CA ASN A 219 2.99 -0.92 8.79
C ASN A 219 2.26 -0.26 9.96
N ARG A 220 1.46 -1.04 10.69
CA ARG A 220 0.93 -0.58 11.96
C ARG A 220 2.00 -0.46 13.05
N THR A 221 1.69 0.24 14.12
CA THR A 221 2.44 0.29 15.38
C THR A 221 1.60 -0.21 16.57
N GLY A 222 2.16 -0.27 17.76
CA GLY A 222 1.48 -0.61 19.01
C GLY A 222 1.43 -2.11 19.30
N VAL A 223 0.48 -2.52 20.13
CA VAL A 223 0.28 -3.92 20.55
C VAL A 223 -1.11 -4.38 20.12
N ASP A 224 -1.23 -5.58 19.55
CA ASP A 224 -2.53 -6.13 19.19
C ASP A 224 -3.20 -6.85 20.36
N GLY A 225 -4.45 -7.32 20.13
CA GLY A 225 -5.22 -8.04 21.13
C GLY A 225 -4.64 -9.41 21.53
N ASN A 226 -3.65 -9.92 20.79
CA ASN A 226 -2.91 -11.15 21.08
C ASN A 226 -1.57 -10.87 21.79
N GLY A 227 -1.26 -9.62 22.10
CA GLY A 227 0.00 -9.22 22.73
C GLY A 227 1.20 -9.15 21.78
N LEU A 228 0.99 -9.20 20.45
CA LEU A 228 2.05 -9.02 19.48
C LEU A 228 2.42 -7.53 19.38
N VAL A 229 3.72 -7.25 19.40
CA VAL A 229 4.27 -5.90 19.30
C VAL A 229 4.61 -5.56 17.86
N PHE A 230 4.23 -4.35 17.44
CA PHE A 230 4.49 -3.77 16.13
C PHE A 230 5.24 -2.44 16.30
N ALA A 231 6.42 -2.35 15.72
CA ALA A 231 7.27 -1.16 15.84
C ALA A 231 7.05 -0.13 14.72
N GLY A 232 6.07 -0.35 13.84
CA GLY A 232 5.92 0.50 12.66
C GLY A 232 7.05 0.27 11.66
N GLY A 233 7.90 1.28 11.42
CA GLY A 233 8.92 1.25 10.39
C GLY A 233 8.31 1.36 8.99
N SER A 234 7.24 2.15 8.88
CA SER A 234 6.69 2.54 7.58
C SER A 234 7.72 3.36 6.84
N ALA A 235 7.97 3.04 5.57
CA ALA A 235 9.04 3.67 4.81
C ALA A 235 8.71 3.78 3.32
N ALA A 236 9.36 4.73 2.66
CA ALA A 236 9.48 4.80 1.22
C ALA A 236 10.95 4.62 0.82
N CYS A 237 11.17 3.77 -0.17
CA CYS A 237 12.48 3.55 -0.77
C CYS A 237 12.44 3.93 -2.25
N ASP A 238 13.53 4.51 -2.73
CA ASP A 238 13.71 4.74 -4.16
C ASP A 238 14.16 3.47 -4.90
N PHE A 239 14.29 3.58 -6.20
CA PHE A 239 14.67 2.49 -7.10
C PHE A 239 16.13 2.00 -6.93
N LEU A 240 16.95 2.69 -6.13
CA LEU A 240 18.28 2.26 -5.69
C LEU A 240 18.23 1.53 -4.35
N GLY A 241 17.06 1.48 -3.70
CA GLY A 241 16.87 0.94 -2.35
C GLY A 241 17.26 1.91 -1.24
N GLU A 242 17.55 3.18 -1.59
CA GLU A 242 17.82 4.20 -0.60
C GLU A 242 16.53 4.63 0.10
N THR A 243 16.62 4.88 1.39
CA THR A 243 15.47 5.32 2.18
C THR A 243 15.17 6.78 1.92
N VAL A 244 14.03 7.07 1.30
CA VAL A 244 13.53 8.44 1.09
C VAL A 244 12.92 8.99 2.38
N VAL A 245 12.11 8.17 3.06
CA VAL A 245 11.56 8.44 4.39
C VAL A 245 11.37 7.14 5.14
N GLU A 246 11.59 7.15 6.45
CA GLU A 246 11.22 6.08 7.38
C GLU A 246 10.62 6.73 8.63
N LEU A 247 9.42 6.32 9.00
CA LEU A 247 8.77 6.77 10.22
C LEU A 247 9.42 6.12 11.45
N PRO A 248 9.65 6.89 12.52
CA PRO A 248 10.11 6.33 13.79
C PRO A 248 9.05 5.41 14.40
N GLU A 249 9.42 4.73 15.47
CA GLU A 249 8.49 3.95 16.28
C GLU A 249 7.37 4.83 16.85
N GLY A 250 6.14 4.31 16.89
CA GLY A 250 4.96 5.04 17.38
C GLY A 250 4.01 5.49 16.25
N ILE A 251 2.95 6.19 16.65
CA ILE A 251 1.95 6.74 15.72
C ILE A 251 2.56 7.93 14.98
N GLY A 252 2.31 8.04 13.69
CA GLY A 252 2.79 9.15 12.88
C GLY A 252 2.35 9.06 11.42
N ALA A 253 2.57 10.15 10.71
CA ALA A 253 2.43 10.19 9.28
C ALA A 253 3.59 10.96 8.64
N ALA A 254 3.89 10.67 7.38
CA ALA A 254 4.84 11.42 6.60
C ALA A 254 4.41 11.46 5.13
N THR A 255 4.55 12.61 4.51
CA THR A 255 4.31 12.78 3.08
C THR A 255 5.66 12.88 2.35
N VAL A 256 5.84 12.05 1.33
CA VAL A 256 7.02 12.03 0.48
C VAL A 256 6.63 12.35 -0.96
N THR A 257 7.50 13.07 -1.68
CA THR A 257 7.34 13.32 -3.10
C THR A 257 8.23 12.38 -3.89
N LEU A 258 7.63 11.57 -4.75
CA LEU A 258 8.31 10.68 -5.68
C LEU A 258 8.45 11.37 -7.04
N ASP A 259 9.58 11.12 -7.74
CA ASP A 259 9.92 11.74 -9.02
C ASP A 259 9.98 10.69 -10.14
N ARG A 260 9.04 10.78 -11.09
CA ARG A 260 8.96 9.87 -12.23
C ARG A 260 10.06 10.11 -13.25
N GLY A 261 10.50 11.36 -13.40
CA GLY A 261 11.60 11.70 -14.30
C GLY A 261 12.93 11.08 -13.85
N ALA A 262 13.20 11.10 -12.52
CA ALA A 262 14.36 10.43 -11.95
C ALA A 262 14.29 8.90 -12.14
N LEU A 263 13.11 8.30 -11.96
CA LEU A 263 12.89 6.86 -12.20
C LEU A 263 13.12 6.50 -13.67
N ALA A 264 12.56 7.28 -14.60
CA ALA A 264 12.73 7.05 -16.04
C ALA A 264 14.22 7.13 -16.44
N THR A 265 14.93 8.17 -15.98
CA THR A 265 16.37 8.34 -16.20
C THR A 265 17.18 7.15 -15.68
N HIS A 266 16.83 6.61 -14.50
CA HIS A 266 17.49 5.43 -13.96
C HIS A 266 17.26 4.20 -14.84
N ARG A 267 16.03 3.95 -15.25
CA ARG A 267 15.66 2.82 -16.12
C ARG A 267 16.33 2.87 -17.50
N GLU A 268 16.54 4.07 -18.05
CA GLU A 268 17.27 4.27 -19.29
C GLU A 268 18.76 3.95 -19.13
N ARG A 269 19.37 4.42 -18.03
CA ARG A 269 20.81 4.21 -17.76
C ARG A 269 21.15 2.79 -17.33
N PHE A 270 20.22 2.12 -16.66
CA PHE A 270 20.38 0.77 -16.16
C PHE A 270 19.14 -0.09 -16.46
N PRO A 271 18.95 -0.51 -17.72
CA PRO A 271 17.77 -1.25 -18.17
C PRO A 271 17.84 -2.75 -17.85
N ALA A 272 18.18 -3.13 -16.60
CA ALA A 272 18.36 -4.53 -16.17
C ALA A 272 17.12 -5.42 -16.41
N TYR A 273 15.93 -4.84 -16.55
CA TYR A 273 14.71 -5.57 -16.87
C TYR A 273 14.76 -6.26 -18.26
N ARG A 274 15.65 -5.82 -19.17
CA ARG A 274 15.82 -6.42 -20.50
C ARG A 274 16.49 -7.78 -20.45
N ASP A 275 17.25 -8.05 -19.38
CA ASP A 275 17.99 -9.30 -19.17
C ASP A 275 17.19 -10.27 -18.29
N ALA A 276 15.97 -9.89 -17.88
CA ALA A 276 15.15 -10.69 -17.00
C ALA A 276 14.58 -11.93 -17.68
N ASP A 277 14.58 -13.05 -16.95
CA ASP A 277 13.93 -14.27 -17.39
C ASP A 277 12.42 -14.10 -17.53
N GLY A 278 11.84 -14.73 -18.56
CA GLY A 278 10.40 -14.86 -18.71
C GLY A 278 9.82 -15.92 -17.75
N PHE A 279 8.67 -15.66 -17.17
CA PHE A 279 7.96 -16.63 -16.34
C PHE A 279 6.44 -16.44 -16.44
N THR A 280 5.69 -17.48 -16.07
CA THR A 280 4.23 -17.45 -16.00
C THR A 280 3.80 -17.69 -14.54
N LEU A 281 2.88 -16.87 -14.03
CA LEU A 281 2.23 -17.13 -12.75
C LEU A 281 1.07 -18.10 -12.99
N GLU A 282 1.06 -19.18 -12.23
CA GLU A 282 -0.11 -20.07 -12.18
C GLU A 282 -1.24 -19.37 -11.40
N ALA A 283 -2.48 -19.46 -11.93
CA ALA A 283 -3.66 -18.83 -11.38
C ALA A 283 -4.14 -19.50 -10.06
#